data_67dfa7ba281d6cfe3544b39900c27d3f
#
_entry.id   67dfa7ba281d6cfe3544b39900c27d3f
#
_cell.length_a   1.000
_cell.length_b   1.000
_cell.length_c   1.000
_cell.angle_alpha   90.00
_cell.angle_beta   90.00
_cell.angle_gamma   90.00
#
_symmetry.space_group_name_H-M   'P 1'
#
loop_
_entity.id
_entity.type
_entity.pdbx_description
1 polymer ?
#
loop_
_entity_poly.entity_id
_entity_poly.type
_entity_poly.pdbx_seq_one_letter_code
_entity_poly.pdbx_strand_id
1 'polypeptide(L)'
;MKLPNAHQMRELDNYTIQKRDMKSVDLMEEAAKAVADFIQNEYTDHEKPIVIFSGPGNNGGDGLAMARMLSKRGYKRIQAFLFNTNNSLSEDCKVNAERLSQECPEVDFIEIQQQFEAPELSTDTLIVDALFGTGLNKPLGGGYAALVKFINAAQVDVVSIDMPSGLMCEDNTYNSPSAIVRATHTLTIGLPKLALILADNQIYAGQTHVLSIGLCLDKLDEMCIPYQITERADVAALVKARPAFGH
;
A
#
# COMPACT_ATOMS: atom_id res chain seq x y z
N MET A 1 18.06 4.66 -9.52
CA MET A 1 16.65 4.27 -9.80
C MET A 1 15.77 5.52 -9.94
N LYS A 2 14.93 5.62 -10.99
CA LYS A 2 14.00 6.75 -11.21
C LYS A 2 12.84 6.71 -10.21
N LEU A 3 12.36 7.89 -9.77
CA LEU A 3 11.26 8.06 -8.83
C LEU A 3 10.07 8.72 -9.53
N PRO A 4 9.15 7.94 -10.11
CA PRO A 4 7.97 8.49 -10.76
C PRO A 4 6.99 9.08 -9.74
N ASN A 5 6.29 10.13 -10.15
CA ASN A 5 5.18 10.70 -9.39
C ASN A 5 3.90 9.85 -9.55
N ALA A 6 2.83 10.19 -8.82
CA ALA A 6 1.57 9.45 -8.83
C ALA A 6 0.94 9.35 -10.24
N HIS A 7 1.07 10.38 -11.08
CA HIS A 7 0.59 10.35 -12.45
C HIS A 7 1.42 9.40 -13.32
N GLN A 8 2.74 9.46 -13.18
CA GLN A 8 3.68 8.62 -13.92
C GLN A 8 3.58 7.13 -13.50
N MET A 9 3.30 6.86 -12.22
CA MET A 9 2.99 5.49 -11.78
C MET A 9 1.75 4.94 -12.50
N ARG A 10 0.65 5.70 -12.57
CA ARG A 10 -0.55 5.28 -13.32
C ARG A 10 -0.28 5.09 -14.81
N GLU A 11 0.56 5.92 -15.42
CA GLU A 11 0.97 5.76 -16.81
C GLU A 11 1.75 4.45 -16.99
N LEU A 12 2.65 4.13 -16.04
CA LEU A 12 3.43 2.89 -16.06
C LEU A 12 2.56 1.64 -15.88
N ASP A 13 1.57 1.70 -14.97
CA ASP A 13 0.59 0.62 -14.77
C ASP A 13 -0.21 0.37 -16.05
N ASN A 14 -0.77 1.42 -16.67
CA ASN A 14 -1.52 1.33 -17.90
C ASN A 14 -0.68 0.78 -19.06
N TYR A 15 0.56 1.23 -19.17
CA TYR A 15 1.50 0.71 -20.15
C TYR A 15 1.78 -0.78 -19.95
N THR A 16 1.98 -1.19 -18.70
CA THR A 16 2.22 -2.59 -18.34
C THR A 16 1.02 -3.47 -18.70
N ILE A 17 -0.21 -3.02 -18.35
CA ILE A 17 -1.46 -3.69 -18.68
C ILE A 17 -1.58 -3.91 -20.20
N GLN A 18 -1.36 -2.85 -20.97
CA GLN A 18 -1.43 -2.92 -22.44
C GLN A 18 -0.35 -3.82 -23.04
N LYS A 19 0.91 -3.69 -22.57
CA LYS A 19 2.04 -4.43 -23.11
C LYS A 19 1.99 -5.92 -22.79
N ARG A 20 1.45 -6.28 -21.63
CA ARG A 20 1.28 -7.68 -21.20
C ARG A 20 -0.06 -8.29 -21.62
N ASP A 21 -0.92 -7.53 -22.32
CA ASP A 21 -2.27 -7.95 -22.74
C ASP A 21 -3.07 -8.55 -21.58
N MET A 22 -3.09 -7.85 -20.45
CA MET A 22 -3.76 -8.28 -19.21
C MET A 22 -4.83 -7.28 -18.80
N LYS A 23 -5.72 -7.68 -17.89
CA LYS A 23 -6.71 -6.78 -17.30
C LYS A 23 -6.10 -6.02 -16.11
N SER A 24 -6.67 -4.85 -15.78
CA SER A 24 -6.26 -4.07 -14.60
C SER A 24 -6.38 -4.89 -13.30
N VAL A 25 -7.47 -5.65 -13.16
CA VAL A 25 -7.68 -6.53 -11.99
C VAL A 25 -6.61 -7.62 -11.87
N ASP A 26 -5.99 -8.07 -12.97
CA ASP A 26 -4.92 -9.08 -12.91
C ASP A 26 -3.61 -8.47 -12.39
N LEU A 27 -3.32 -7.21 -12.74
CA LEU A 27 -2.20 -6.48 -12.14
C LEU A 27 -2.42 -6.22 -10.64
N MET A 28 -3.64 -5.92 -10.22
CA MET A 28 -4.04 -5.81 -8.82
C MET A 28 -3.87 -7.15 -8.09
N GLU A 29 -4.20 -8.28 -8.70
CA GLU A 29 -3.95 -9.61 -8.11
C GLU A 29 -2.45 -9.86 -7.89
N GLU A 30 -1.57 -9.43 -8.82
CA GLU A 30 -0.12 -9.52 -8.63
C GLU A 30 0.35 -8.65 -7.43
N ALA A 31 -0.20 -7.44 -7.29
CA ALA A 31 0.09 -6.56 -6.17
C ALA A 31 -0.39 -7.15 -4.83
N ALA A 32 -1.64 -7.57 -4.77
CA ALA A 32 -2.23 -8.19 -3.58
C ALA A 32 -1.49 -9.47 -3.18
N LYS A 33 -1.05 -10.27 -4.16
CA LYS A 33 -0.24 -11.47 -3.91
C LYS A 33 1.09 -11.11 -3.25
N ALA A 34 1.79 -10.09 -3.75
CA ALA A 34 3.07 -9.67 -3.17
C ALA A 34 2.89 -9.16 -1.72
N VAL A 35 1.80 -8.45 -1.43
CA VAL A 35 1.44 -8.03 -0.07
C VAL A 35 1.13 -9.24 0.81
N ALA A 36 0.33 -10.19 0.32
CA ALA A 36 0.00 -11.41 1.07
C ALA A 36 1.22 -12.29 1.32
N ASP A 37 2.16 -12.35 0.38
CA ASP A 37 3.44 -13.06 0.53
C ASP A 37 4.29 -12.41 1.65
N PHE A 38 4.35 -11.08 1.72
CA PHE A 38 5.04 -10.37 2.80
C PHE A 38 4.40 -10.69 4.16
N ILE A 39 3.06 -10.54 4.26
CA ILE A 39 2.34 -10.79 5.52
C ILE A 39 2.56 -12.22 6.00
N GLN A 40 2.49 -13.21 5.10
CA GLN A 40 2.72 -14.61 5.45
C GLN A 40 4.15 -14.89 5.95
N ASN A 41 5.14 -14.19 5.42
CA ASN A 41 6.53 -14.37 5.83
C ASN A 41 6.84 -13.68 7.15
N GLU A 42 6.25 -12.51 7.41
CA GLU A 42 6.51 -11.71 8.61
C GLU A 42 5.62 -12.14 9.79
N TYR A 43 4.36 -12.50 9.51
CA TYR A 43 3.35 -12.85 10.50
C TYR A 43 2.88 -14.30 10.30
N THR A 44 3.67 -15.26 10.76
CA THR A 44 3.48 -16.70 10.49
C THR A 44 2.36 -17.35 11.30
N ASP A 45 1.82 -16.68 12.32
CA ASP A 45 0.71 -17.18 13.12
C ASP A 45 -0.63 -16.99 12.39
N HIS A 46 -1.24 -18.06 11.93
CA HIS A 46 -2.50 -18.07 11.22
C HIS A 46 -3.73 -17.80 12.12
N GLU A 47 -3.57 -17.82 13.43
CA GLU A 47 -4.60 -17.42 14.42
C GLU A 47 -4.52 -15.93 14.77
N LYS A 48 -3.50 -15.22 14.29
CA LYS A 48 -3.32 -13.78 14.52
C LYS A 48 -4.54 -13.01 13.97
N PRO A 49 -5.18 -12.13 14.78
CA PRO A 49 -6.26 -11.29 14.27
C PRO A 49 -5.72 -10.28 13.26
N ILE A 50 -6.36 -10.21 12.11
CA ILE A 50 -6.02 -9.24 11.04
C ILE A 50 -7.24 -8.37 10.80
N VAL A 51 -7.08 -7.05 10.98
CA VAL A 51 -8.13 -6.05 10.72
C VAL A 51 -7.68 -5.19 9.54
N ILE A 52 -8.48 -5.19 8.48
CA ILE A 52 -8.16 -4.52 7.22
C ILE A 52 -9.11 -3.34 7.03
N PHE A 53 -8.57 -2.16 6.82
CA PHE A 53 -9.33 -0.96 6.49
C PHE A 53 -9.10 -0.61 5.02
N SER A 54 -10.10 -0.89 4.18
CA SER A 54 -10.05 -0.68 2.73
C SER A 54 -10.82 0.58 2.32
N GLY A 55 -10.18 1.42 1.51
CA GLY A 55 -10.83 2.57 0.88
C GLY A 55 -11.60 2.19 -0.39
N PRO A 56 -12.31 3.14 -1.02
CA PRO A 56 -13.15 2.88 -2.18
C PRO A 56 -12.37 2.74 -3.50
N GLY A 57 -11.08 3.07 -3.50
CA GLY A 57 -10.21 3.04 -4.69
C GLY A 57 -9.45 1.72 -4.85
N ASN A 58 -8.48 1.73 -5.78
CA ASN A 58 -7.67 0.55 -6.08
C ASN A 58 -6.88 0.04 -4.88
N ASN A 59 -6.37 0.92 -4.01
CA ASN A 59 -5.68 0.51 -2.78
C ASN A 59 -6.57 -0.36 -1.87
N GLY A 60 -7.87 0.01 -1.77
CA GLY A 60 -8.86 -0.83 -1.09
C GLY A 60 -9.07 -2.17 -1.78
N GLY A 61 -9.07 -2.18 -3.12
CA GLY A 61 -9.12 -3.39 -3.93
C GLY A 61 -7.94 -4.33 -3.65
N ASP A 62 -6.72 -3.79 -3.56
CA ASP A 62 -5.52 -4.54 -3.15
C ASP A 62 -5.70 -5.17 -1.77
N GLY A 63 -6.23 -4.41 -0.80
CA GLY A 63 -6.53 -4.90 0.56
C GLY A 63 -7.54 -6.04 0.58
N LEU A 64 -8.63 -5.95 -0.21
CA LEU A 64 -9.66 -6.99 -0.29
C LEU A 64 -9.16 -8.25 -1.01
N ALA A 65 -8.41 -8.09 -2.09
CA ALA A 65 -7.77 -9.21 -2.78
C ALA A 65 -6.76 -9.94 -1.89
N MET A 66 -5.95 -9.19 -1.13
CA MET A 66 -5.02 -9.72 -0.14
C MET A 66 -5.77 -10.47 0.98
N ALA A 67 -6.88 -9.93 1.52
CA ALA A 67 -7.72 -10.59 2.52
C ALA A 67 -8.18 -11.98 2.04
N ARG A 68 -8.69 -12.05 0.80
CA ARG A 68 -9.10 -13.29 0.15
C ARG A 68 -7.94 -14.30 0.03
N MET A 69 -6.75 -13.81 -0.32
CA MET A 69 -5.58 -14.67 -0.44
C MET A 69 -5.11 -15.21 0.91
N LEU A 70 -5.10 -14.37 1.96
CA LEU A 70 -4.73 -14.80 3.31
C LEU A 70 -5.72 -15.82 3.88
N SER A 71 -7.04 -15.63 3.69
CA SER A 71 -8.05 -16.60 4.07
C SER A 71 -7.81 -17.96 3.39
N LYS A 72 -7.56 -17.97 2.08
CA LYS A 72 -7.21 -19.20 1.33
C LYS A 72 -5.90 -19.85 1.78
N ARG A 73 -5.00 -19.11 2.40
CA ARG A 73 -3.75 -19.60 3.00
C ARG A 73 -3.91 -20.06 4.44
N GLY A 74 -5.13 -20.02 4.98
CA GLY A 74 -5.48 -20.57 6.29
C GLY A 74 -5.43 -19.58 7.46
N TYR A 75 -5.32 -18.26 7.21
CA TYR A 75 -5.54 -17.26 8.25
C TYR A 75 -7.03 -17.23 8.62
N LYS A 76 -7.33 -17.37 9.92
CA LYS A 76 -8.70 -17.66 10.37
C LYS A 76 -9.45 -16.47 10.93
N ARG A 77 -8.75 -15.42 11.35
CA ARG A 77 -9.32 -14.29 12.06
C ARG A 77 -9.14 -13.00 11.27
N ILE A 78 -9.80 -12.94 10.10
CA ILE A 78 -9.72 -11.79 9.19
C ILE A 78 -11.03 -11.02 9.27
N GLN A 79 -10.93 -9.71 9.57
CA GLN A 79 -12.02 -8.77 9.49
C GLN A 79 -11.67 -7.67 8.50
N ALA A 80 -12.50 -7.42 7.50
CA ALA A 80 -12.26 -6.46 6.45
C ALA A 80 -13.39 -5.42 6.37
N PHE A 81 -13.04 -4.15 6.51
CA PHE A 81 -13.96 -3.01 6.40
C PHE A 81 -13.72 -2.30 5.07
N LEU A 82 -14.75 -2.19 4.23
CA LEU A 82 -14.72 -1.41 3.00
C LEU A 82 -15.49 -0.10 3.18
N PHE A 83 -14.80 1.03 3.12
CA PHE A 83 -15.43 2.35 3.26
C PHE A 83 -15.97 2.86 1.93
N ASN A 84 -17.26 2.63 1.69
CA ASN A 84 -17.98 3.06 0.48
C ASN A 84 -19.01 4.17 0.77
N THR A 85 -18.61 5.20 1.51
CA THR A 85 -19.50 6.26 1.99
C THR A 85 -20.11 7.13 0.89
N ASN A 86 -19.50 7.15 -0.29
CA ASN A 86 -19.97 7.93 -1.45
C ASN A 86 -20.62 7.04 -2.53
N ASN A 87 -20.79 5.76 -2.27
CA ASN A 87 -21.28 4.76 -3.21
C ASN A 87 -20.53 4.81 -4.57
N SER A 88 -19.20 4.93 -4.50
CA SER A 88 -18.32 5.08 -5.66
C SER A 88 -17.03 4.28 -5.46
N LEU A 89 -17.10 3.00 -5.77
CA LEU A 89 -15.94 2.11 -5.79
C LEU A 89 -15.25 2.16 -7.16
N SER A 90 -13.93 1.98 -7.19
CA SER A 90 -13.26 1.66 -8.46
C SER A 90 -13.73 0.29 -8.96
N GLU A 91 -13.68 0.07 -10.27
CA GLU A 91 -14.14 -1.20 -10.87
C GLU A 91 -13.39 -2.40 -10.29
N ASP A 92 -12.07 -2.31 -10.14
CA ASP A 92 -11.27 -3.39 -9.58
C ASP A 92 -11.54 -3.62 -8.09
N CYS A 93 -11.82 -2.55 -7.31
CA CYS A 93 -12.24 -2.67 -5.91
C CYS A 93 -13.57 -3.40 -5.80
N LYS A 94 -14.55 -3.06 -6.65
CA LYS A 94 -15.86 -3.71 -6.70
C LYS A 94 -15.73 -5.20 -7.01
N VAL A 95 -14.95 -5.56 -8.04
CA VAL A 95 -14.69 -6.96 -8.41
C VAL A 95 -14.07 -7.72 -7.23
N ASN A 96 -13.12 -7.12 -6.50
CA ASN A 96 -12.47 -7.80 -5.37
C ASN A 96 -13.37 -7.89 -4.12
N ALA A 97 -14.28 -6.91 -3.90
CA ALA A 97 -15.30 -7.02 -2.87
C ALA A 97 -16.27 -8.18 -3.14
N GLU A 98 -16.73 -8.32 -4.39
CA GLU A 98 -17.59 -9.43 -4.82
C GLU A 98 -16.88 -10.78 -4.68
N ARG A 99 -15.60 -10.88 -5.14
CA ARG A 99 -14.80 -12.10 -5.01
C ARG A 99 -14.57 -12.49 -3.55
N LEU A 100 -14.25 -11.53 -2.67
CA LEU A 100 -14.05 -11.80 -1.24
C LEU A 100 -15.31 -12.40 -0.62
N SER A 101 -16.47 -11.76 -0.83
CA SER A 101 -17.74 -12.22 -0.29
C SER A 101 -18.16 -13.60 -0.79
N GLN A 102 -17.88 -13.92 -2.07
CA GLN A 102 -18.30 -15.18 -2.69
C GLN A 102 -17.36 -16.34 -2.39
N GLU A 103 -16.03 -16.05 -2.39
CA GLU A 103 -15.00 -17.09 -2.32
C GLU A 103 -14.53 -17.38 -0.89
N CYS A 104 -14.71 -16.41 0.04
CA CYS A 104 -14.24 -16.51 1.42
C CYS A 104 -15.31 -16.00 2.42
N PRO A 105 -16.47 -16.68 2.51
CA PRO A 105 -17.55 -16.28 3.40
C PRO A 105 -17.19 -16.35 4.89
N GLU A 106 -16.08 -16.97 5.26
CA GLU A 106 -15.52 -17.02 6.61
C GLU A 106 -14.82 -15.72 7.01
N VAL A 107 -14.49 -14.84 6.06
CA VAL A 107 -13.96 -13.50 6.36
C VAL A 107 -15.11 -12.62 6.84
N ASP A 108 -14.94 -11.96 7.98
CA ASP A 108 -15.89 -10.98 8.48
C ASP A 108 -15.78 -9.70 7.65
N PHE A 109 -16.51 -9.66 6.52
CA PHE A 109 -16.48 -8.56 5.56
C PHE A 109 -17.66 -7.61 5.77
N ILE A 110 -17.34 -6.34 6.02
CA ILE A 110 -18.33 -5.30 6.35
C ILE A 110 -18.14 -4.10 5.41
N GLU A 111 -19.16 -3.78 4.62
CA GLU A 111 -19.19 -2.56 3.82
C GLU A 111 -19.80 -1.41 4.62
N ILE A 112 -19.03 -0.32 4.78
CA ILE A 112 -19.40 0.87 5.55
C ILE A 112 -19.92 1.95 4.60
N GLN A 113 -21.20 2.22 4.65
CA GLN A 113 -21.87 3.25 3.84
C GLN A 113 -22.20 4.52 4.64
N GLN A 114 -22.41 4.43 5.96
CA GLN A 114 -22.82 5.55 6.81
C GLN A 114 -22.04 5.60 8.12
N GLN A 115 -22.45 4.80 9.09
CA GLN A 115 -21.85 4.75 10.42
C GLN A 115 -20.80 3.64 10.49
N PHE A 116 -19.71 3.92 11.15
CA PHE A 116 -18.64 2.97 11.43
C PHE A 116 -18.49 2.82 12.93
N GLU A 117 -18.60 1.60 13.42
CA GLU A 117 -18.23 1.21 14.75
C GLU A 117 -16.86 0.56 14.71
N ALA A 118 -15.92 1.14 15.44
CA ALA A 118 -14.56 0.63 15.47
C ALA A 118 -14.52 -0.76 16.13
N PRO A 119 -13.78 -1.73 15.54
CA PRO A 119 -13.64 -3.05 16.13
C PRO A 119 -12.86 -3.00 17.44
N GLU A 120 -13.09 -3.99 18.28
CA GLU A 120 -12.19 -4.24 19.40
C GLU A 120 -10.87 -4.83 18.90
N LEU A 121 -9.76 -4.26 19.33
CA LEU A 121 -8.42 -4.70 18.97
C LEU A 121 -7.75 -5.35 20.17
N SER A 122 -7.18 -6.53 19.98
CA SER A 122 -6.27 -7.14 20.94
C SER A 122 -4.84 -6.64 20.72
N THR A 123 -3.97 -6.80 21.69
CA THR A 123 -2.57 -6.35 21.61
C THR A 123 -1.74 -7.06 20.55
N ASP A 124 -2.22 -8.20 20.08
CA ASP A 124 -1.59 -9.01 19.01
C ASP A 124 -2.22 -8.79 17.63
N THR A 125 -3.23 -7.91 17.52
CA THR A 125 -3.88 -7.60 16.24
C THR A 125 -2.88 -7.02 15.25
N LEU A 126 -2.97 -7.44 14.00
CA LEU A 126 -2.34 -6.78 12.85
C LEU A 126 -3.37 -5.89 12.18
N ILE A 127 -3.08 -4.61 12.05
CA ILE A 127 -3.87 -3.69 11.21
C ILE A 127 -3.25 -3.63 9.81
N VAL A 128 -4.09 -3.75 8.79
CA VAL A 128 -3.71 -3.45 7.41
C VAL A 128 -4.43 -2.19 6.96
N ASP A 129 -3.65 -1.17 6.67
CA ASP A 129 -4.09 0.10 6.12
C ASP A 129 -4.08 0.01 4.58
N ALA A 130 -5.25 -0.10 4.01
CA ALA A 130 -5.52 -0.11 2.58
C ALA A 130 -6.51 0.99 2.18
N LEU A 131 -6.54 2.12 2.92
CA LEU A 131 -7.51 3.20 2.65
C LEU A 131 -7.13 3.99 1.39
N PHE A 132 -5.91 4.53 1.34
CA PHE A 132 -5.45 5.40 0.25
C PHE A 132 -3.98 5.15 -0.06
N GLY A 133 -3.67 4.87 -1.32
CA GLY A 133 -2.31 4.78 -1.85
C GLY A 133 -1.90 6.05 -2.60
N THR A 134 -1.15 5.88 -3.70
CA THR A 134 -0.64 6.97 -4.56
C THR A 134 -1.71 7.91 -5.11
N GLY A 135 -2.98 7.52 -5.12
CA GLY A 135 -4.09 8.34 -5.61
C GLY A 135 -4.49 9.51 -4.71
N LEU A 136 -3.99 9.59 -3.48
CA LEU A 136 -4.33 10.66 -2.54
C LEU A 136 -3.68 11.98 -2.97
N ASN A 137 -4.51 13.04 -3.12
CA ASN A 137 -4.08 14.35 -3.60
C ASN A 137 -4.49 15.52 -2.70
N LYS A 138 -5.04 15.23 -1.53
CA LYS A 138 -5.42 16.22 -0.52
C LYS A 138 -5.37 15.61 0.88
N PRO A 139 -5.17 16.42 1.93
CA PRO A 139 -5.21 15.95 3.30
C PRO A 139 -6.51 15.23 3.65
N LEU A 140 -6.41 14.19 4.48
CA LEU A 140 -7.58 13.48 4.98
C LEU A 140 -8.34 14.33 5.99
N GLY A 141 -9.67 14.28 5.93
CA GLY A 141 -10.58 14.98 6.83
C GLY A 141 -11.75 14.10 7.28
N GLY A 142 -12.59 14.64 8.17
CA GLY A 142 -13.82 13.96 8.61
C GLY A 142 -13.58 12.56 9.17
N GLY A 143 -14.40 11.59 8.72
CA GLY A 143 -14.35 10.20 9.19
C GLY A 143 -13.02 9.52 8.94
N TYR A 144 -12.38 9.76 7.81
CA TYR A 144 -11.06 9.16 7.51
C TYR A 144 -9.96 9.68 8.46
N ALA A 145 -9.96 10.98 8.82
CA ALA A 145 -9.01 11.50 9.80
C ALA A 145 -9.27 10.93 11.20
N ALA A 146 -10.53 10.68 11.56
CA ALA A 146 -10.89 10.01 12.82
C ALA A 146 -10.42 8.55 12.84
N LEU A 147 -10.61 7.82 11.72
CA LEU A 147 -10.13 6.45 11.57
C LEU A 147 -8.60 6.36 11.67
N VAL A 148 -7.87 7.27 11.02
CA VAL A 148 -6.40 7.33 11.14
C VAL A 148 -5.96 7.55 12.59
N LYS A 149 -6.66 8.42 13.34
CA LYS A 149 -6.38 8.60 14.78
C LYS A 149 -6.64 7.32 15.59
N PHE A 150 -7.71 6.59 15.27
CA PHE A 150 -8.00 5.29 15.88
C PHE A 150 -6.87 4.28 15.59
N ILE A 151 -6.45 4.14 14.33
CA ILE A 151 -5.34 3.26 13.92
C ILE A 151 -4.07 3.62 14.67
N ASN A 152 -3.70 4.90 14.71
CA ASN A 152 -2.48 5.36 15.37
C ASN A 152 -2.50 5.21 16.90
N ALA A 153 -3.68 5.15 17.52
CA ALA A 153 -3.85 4.96 18.97
C ALA A 153 -3.83 3.48 19.39
N ALA A 154 -3.95 2.55 18.44
CA ALA A 154 -4.11 1.13 18.73
C ALA A 154 -2.84 0.47 19.31
N GLN A 155 -1.65 1.04 19.10
CA GLN A 155 -0.36 0.52 19.59
C GLN A 155 -0.10 -0.95 19.20
N VAL A 156 -0.49 -1.31 17.99
CA VAL A 156 -0.29 -2.62 17.35
C VAL A 156 0.49 -2.43 16.05
N ASP A 157 0.95 -3.53 15.47
CA ASP A 157 1.60 -3.45 14.17
C ASP A 157 0.62 -2.99 13.09
N VAL A 158 1.09 -2.07 12.26
CA VAL A 158 0.35 -1.52 11.12
C VAL A 158 1.14 -1.73 9.84
N VAL A 159 0.54 -2.44 8.90
CA VAL A 159 1.06 -2.60 7.54
C VAL A 159 0.25 -1.73 6.59
N SER A 160 0.88 -0.71 6.00
CA SER A 160 0.25 0.13 4.97
C SER A 160 0.56 -0.40 3.58
N ILE A 161 -0.49 -0.60 2.77
CA ILE A 161 -0.37 -0.98 1.37
C ILE A 161 -0.10 0.27 0.55
N ASP A 162 0.93 0.24 -0.29
CA ASP A 162 1.41 1.26 -1.21
C ASP A 162 1.95 2.53 -0.51
N MET A 163 1.13 3.23 0.25
CA MET A 163 1.46 4.43 1.03
C MET A 163 0.76 4.41 2.39
N PRO A 164 1.36 4.93 3.47
CA PRO A 164 0.59 5.21 4.69
C PRO A 164 -0.56 6.17 4.35
N SER A 165 -1.79 5.75 4.65
CA SER A 165 -2.96 6.57 4.31
C SER A 165 -2.89 7.95 4.96
N GLY A 166 -3.12 8.97 4.17
CA GLY A 166 -2.91 10.36 4.57
C GLY A 166 -1.59 10.96 4.08
N LEU A 167 -0.56 10.16 3.79
CA LEU A 167 0.70 10.63 3.21
C LEU A 167 0.56 10.72 1.68
N MET A 168 0.74 11.91 1.12
CA MET A 168 0.73 12.13 -0.34
C MET A 168 2.10 11.79 -0.94
N CYS A 169 2.13 11.33 -2.19
CA CYS A 169 3.34 10.82 -2.85
C CYS A 169 4.49 11.82 -2.95
N GLU A 170 4.18 13.11 -3.09
CA GLU A 170 5.17 14.14 -3.38
C GLU A 170 5.16 15.23 -2.31
N ASP A 171 4.19 16.15 -2.37
CA ASP A 171 4.15 17.34 -1.53
C ASP A 171 3.22 17.17 -0.32
N ASN A 172 3.79 17.24 0.87
CA ASN A 172 3.09 17.17 2.15
C ASN A 172 3.20 18.46 2.96
N THR A 173 3.61 19.59 2.33
CA THR A 173 3.87 20.87 3.03
C THR A 173 2.66 21.34 3.83
N TYR A 174 1.46 21.20 3.28
CA TYR A 174 0.21 21.63 3.93
C TYR A 174 -0.63 20.45 4.42
N ASN A 175 -0.01 19.29 4.63
CA ASN A 175 -0.72 18.12 5.11
C ASN A 175 -0.99 18.19 6.62
N SER A 176 -1.90 17.36 7.11
CA SER A 176 -2.23 17.24 8.53
C SER A 176 -1.48 16.05 9.16
N PRO A 177 -0.44 16.28 9.96
CA PRO A 177 0.33 15.20 10.57
C PRO A 177 -0.49 14.22 11.41
N SER A 178 -1.58 14.69 12.02
CA SER A 178 -2.47 13.85 12.85
C SER A 178 -3.44 12.98 12.03
N ALA A 179 -3.50 13.19 10.70
CA ALA A 179 -4.33 12.45 9.76
C ALA A 179 -3.49 11.59 8.81
N ILE A 180 -2.27 11.24 9.20
CA ILE A 180 -1.39 10.31 8.48
C ILE A 180 -1.19 9.07 9.34
N VAL A 181 -1.39 7.89 8.75
CA VAL A 181 -1.11 6.60 9.40
C VAL A 181 0.36 6.48 9.74
N ARG A 182 0.66 5.95 10.92
CA ARG A 182 2.02 5.58 11.33
C ARG A 182 2.18 4.08 11.17
N ALA A 183 2.75 3.67 10.06
CA ALA A 183 2.95 2.28 9.76
C ALA A 183 4.18 1.70 10.48
N THR A 184 4.11 0.41 10.85
CA THR A 184 5.29 -0.40 11.19
C THR A 184 6.02 -0.76 9.89
N HIS A 185 5.25 -1.16 8.88
CA HIS A 185 5.75 -1.49 7.55
C HIS A 185 4.92 -0.78 6.48
N THR A 186 5.60 -0.20 5.48
CA THR A 186 4.97 0.28 4.25
C THR A 186 5.39 -0.61 3.09
N LEU A 187 4.40 -1.23 2.45
CA LEU A 187 4.60 -2.12 1.31
C LEU A 187 4.31 -1.36 0.02
N THR A 188 5.30 -0.62 -0.48
CA THR A 188 5.10 0.20 -1.66
C THR A 188 5.16 -0.62 -2.94
N ILE A 189 4.13 -0.49 -3.79
CA ILE A 189 3.91 -1.33 -4.97
C ILE A 189 4.70 -0.79 -6.15
N GLY A 190 5.42 -1.66 -6.85
CA GLY A 190 6.17 -1.40 -8.06
C GLY A 190 7.46 -0.61 -7.85
N LEU A 191 7.37 0.68 -7.61
CA LEU A 191 8.52 1.58 -7.41
C LEU A 191 8.37 2.42 -6.16
N PRO A 192 9.48 2.85 -5.53
CA PRO A 192 9.43 3.73 -4.37
C PRO A 192 8.87 5.11 -4.76
N LYS A 193 8.18 5.76 -3.84
CA LYS A 193 7.61 7.10 -3.99
C LYS A 193 8.47 8.12 -3.27
N LEU A 194 8.54 9.35 -3.78
CA LEU A 194 9.40 10.40 -3.23
C LEU A 194 9.15 10.62 -1.73
N ALA A 195 7.90 10.69 -1.30
CA ALA A 195 7.56 10.93 0.10
C ALA A 195 8.09 9.86 1.05
N LEU A 196 8.20 8.59 0.61
CA LEU A 196 8.71 7.48 1.43
C LEU A 196 10.23 7.54 1.67
N ILE A 197 10.96 8.36 0.91
CA ILE A 197 12.41 8.48 0.98
C ILE A 197 12.84 9.69 1.81
N LEU A 198 11.94 10.68 1.94
CA LEU A 198 12.23 11.90 2.70
C LEU A 198 12.29 11.59 4.20
N ALA A 199 13.36 12.08 4.85
CA ALA A 199 13.64 11.81 6.25
C ALA A 199 12.50 12.24 7.19
N ASP A 200 11.84 13.35 6.89
CA ASP A 200 10.74 13.91 7.70
C ASP A 200 9.50 12.99 7.72
N ASN A 201 9.36 12.11 6.73
CA ASN A 201 8.22 11.21 6.60
C ASN A 201 8.48 9.81 7.18
N GLN A 202 9.69 9.52 7.66
CA GLN A 202 10.03 8.19 8.18
C GLN A 202 9.20 7.81 9.41
N ILE A 203 8.72 8.78 10.19
CA ILE A 203 7.82 8.53 11.33
C ILE A 203 6.46 7.97 10.91
N TYR A 204 6.07 8.12 9.63
CA TYR A 204 4.83 7.57 9.06
C TYR A 204 5.09 6.29 8.29
N ALA A 205 6.21 6.23 7.55
CA ALA A 205 6.51 5.14 6.64
C ALA A 205 6.96 3.85 7.36
N GLY A 206 7.56 3.96 8.54
CA GLY A 206 8.17 2.81 9.19
C GLY A 206 9.24 2.16 8.30
N GLN A 207 9.29 0.84 8.30
CA GLN A 207 10.15 0.09 7.37
C GLN A 207 9.48 0.01 5.99
N THR A 208 10.12 0.60 4.99
CA THR A 208 9.61 0.60 3.62
C THR A 208 10.15 -0.58 2.82
N HIS A 209 9.25 -1.35 2.21
CA HIS A 209 9.53 -2.49 1.35
C HIS A 209 8.99 -2.23 -0.05
N VAL A 210 9.83 -2.35 -1.07
CA VAL A 210 9.41 -2.20 -2.47
C VAL A 210 8.99 -3.56 -3.01
N LEU A 211 7.71 -3.71 -3.33
CA LEU A 211 7.15 -4.95 -3.87
C LEU A 211 7.16 -4.91 -5.39
N SER A 212 7.92 -5.81 -6.01
CA SER A 212 7.91 -5.97 -7.46
C SER A 212 6.65 -6.69 -7.92
N ILE A 213 5.96 -6.12 -8.90
CA ILE A 213 4.75 -6.66 -9.52
C ILE A 213 4.89 -6.86 -11.03
N GLY A 214 6.11 -6.97 -11.52
CA GLY A 214 6.38 -7.22 -12.94
C GLY A 214 6.04 -6.06 -13.86
N LEU A 215 6.21 -4.80 -13.41
CA LEU A 215 6.01 -3.61 -14.24
C LEU A 215 6.98 -3.59 -15.42
N CYS A 216 6.52 -3.12 -16.57
CA CYS A 216 7.33 -2.92 -17.78
C CYS A 216 8.14 -1.62 -17.67
N LEU A 217 9.32 -1.71 -17.03
CA LEU A 217 10.14 -0.55 -16.64
C LEU A 217 10.81 0.18 -17.81
N ASP A 218 10.85 -0.41 -19.01
CA ASP A 218 11.34 0.23 -20.24
C ASP A 218 10.60 1.55 -20.54
N LYS A 219 9.33 1.67 -20.14
CA LYS A 219 8.56 2.92 -20.27
C LYS A 219 9.20 4.10 -19.52
N LEU A 220 9.90 3.84 -18.41
CA LEU A 220 10.57 4.89 -17.63
C LEU A 220 11.60 5.69 -18.43
N ASP A 221 12.20 5.09 -19.47
CA ASP A 221 13.22 5.77 -20.29
C ASP A 221 12.61 6.84 -21.20
N GLU A 222 11.32 6.71 -21.50
CA GLU A 222 10.56 7.68 -22.28
C GLU A 222 9.96 8.80 -21.41
N MET A 223 9.93 8.62 -20.07
CA MET A 223 9.32 9.56 -19.13
C MET A 223 10.31 10.61 -18.65
N CYS A 224 9.87 11.87 -18.59
CA CYS A 224 10.60 12.94 -17.92
C CYS A 224 10.39 12.85 -16.40
N ILE A 225 11.26 12.11 -15.68
CA ILE A 225 11.21 11.90 -14.25
C ILE A 225 12.29 12.75 -13.59
N PRO A 226 11.91 13.77 -12.76
CA PRO A 226 12.86 14.75 -12.23
C PRO A 226 13.72 14.21 -11.08
N TYR A 227 13.26 13.16 -10.40
CA TYR A 227 13.92 12.61 -9.20
C TYR A 227 14.46 11.22 -9.45
N GLN A 228 15.60 10.94 -8.84
CA GLN A 228 16.20 9.60 -8.83
C GLN A 228 16.91 9.32 -7.53
N ILE A 229 16.92 8.06 -7.12
CA ILE A 229 17.77 7.56 -6.04
C ILE A 229 19.14 7.20 -6.63
N THR A 230 20.19 7.67 -5.98
CA THR A 230 21.55 7.20 -6.24
C THR A 230 21.76 5.87 -5.53
N GLU A 231 21.94 4.81 -6.28
CA GLU A 231 22.15 3.47 -5.73
C GLU A 231 23.65 3.18 -5.55
N ARG A 232 23.95 2.17 -4.75
CA ARG A 232 25.33 1.76 -4.50
C ARG A 232 26.09 1.45 -5.80
N ALA A 233 25.41 0.87 -6.78
CA ALA A 233 25.99 0.55 -8.10
C ALA A 233 26.41 1.81 -8.87
N ASP A 234 25.59 2.89 -8.79
CA ASP A 234 25.89 4.17 -9.44
C ASP A 234 27.17 4.80 -8.85
N VAL A 235 27.29 4.74 -7.51
CA VAL A 235 28.48 5.25 -6.80
C VAL A 235 29.70 4.37 -7.09
N ALA A 236 29.53 3.05 -7.07
CA ALA A 236 30.62 2.11 -7.33
C ALA A 236 31.23 2.27 -8.73
N ALA A 237 30.40 2.63 -9.72
CA ALA A 237 30.85 2.90 -11.09
C ALA A 237 31.73 4.16 -11.20
N LEU A 238 31.57 5.12 -10.28
CA LEU A 238 32.32 6.38 -10.24
C LEU A 238 33.60 6.29 -9.39
N VAL A 239 33.65 5.39 -8.42
CA VAL A 239 34.78 5.25 -7.50
C VAL A 239 35.85 4.35 -8.12
N LYS A 240 37.01 4.95 -8.43
CA LYS A 240 38.18 4.16 -8.85
C LYS A 240 38.73 3.36 -7.67
N ALA A 241 39.15 2.12 -7.92
CA ALA A 241 39.87 1.33 -6.93
C ALA A 241 41.12 2.10 -6.46
N ARG A 242 41.22 2.33 -5.15
CA ARG A 242 42.45 2.95 -4.57
C ARG A 242 43.59 1.94 -4.64
N PRO A 243 44.75 2.30 -5.17
CA PRO A 243 45.95 1.47 -5.02
C PRO A 243 46.31 1.33 -3.53
N ALA A 244 46.93 0.20 -3.15
CA ALA A 244 47.23 -0.15 -1.75
C ALA A 244 48.02 0.93 -0.99
N PHE A 245 48.68 1.83 -1.69
CA PHE A 245 49.50 2.93 -1.14
C PHE A 245 49.08 4.32 -1.64
N GLY A 246 47.86 4.46 -2.14
CA GLY A 246 47.32 5.76 -2.56
C GLY A 246 46.82 6.59 -1.38
N HIS A 247 47.45 7.71 -1.14
CA HIS A 247 46.98 8.77 -0.23
C HIS A 247 45.98 9.67 -0.95
#